data_afa95881aa249da0104f3a1fc7a8df61
#
_entry.id   afa95881aa249da0104f3a1fc7a8df61
#
_cell.length_a   1.000
_cell.length_b   1.000
_cell.length_c   1.000
_cell.angle_alpha   90.00
_cell.angle_beta   90.00
_cell.angle_gamma   90.00
#
_symmetry.space_group_name_H-M   'P 1'
#
loop_
_entity.id
_entity.type
_entity.pdbx_description
1 polymer ?
#
loop_
_entity_poly.entity_id
_entity_poly.type
_entity_poly.pdbx_seq_one_letter_code
_entity_poly.pdbx_strand_id
1 'polypeptide(L)'
;MLGAPICDPIASIVICIVILKVAYDVVSTAINKVTDTPCEKNIENQIRTCIEEQDGVICIDKLHTRQFGNKIYVDVDIAVDGNQTLFKAHAIAEATHNAVEKNFPTVKHIMIHENPA
;
A
#
# COMPACT_ATOMS: atom_id res chain seq x y z
N MET A 1 -41.02 19.79 34.21
CA MET A 1 -40.06 18.96 34.93
C MET A 1 -40.37 17.47 34.90
N LEU A 2 -41.60 17.11 34.56
CA LEU A 2 -42.00 15.69 34.51
C LEU A 2 -41.27 14.85 33.46
N GLY A 3 -40.67 15.46 32.43
CA GLY A 3 -39.87 14.74 31.43
C GLY A 3 -38.39 14.56 31.79
N ALA A 4 -37.86 15.30 32.76
CA ALA A 4 -36.43 15.26 33.08
C ALA A 4 -35.92 13.89 33.56
N PRO A 5 -36.62 13.13 34.42
CA PRO A 5 -36.17 11.81 34.86
C PRO A 5 -36.11 10.76 33.76
N ILE A 6 -36.83 10.96 32.66
CA ILE A 6 -36.85 10.06 31.49
C ILE A 6 -35.90 10.55 30.42
N CYS A 7 -35.80 11.87 30.21
CA CYS A 7 -34.93 12.47 29.20
C CYS A 7 -33.43 12.25 29.51
N ASP A 8 -33.02 12.31 30.76
CA ASP A 8 -31.62 12.13 31.15
C ASP A 8 -31.09 10.72 30.84
N PRO A 9 -31.77 9.63 31.19
CA PRO A 9 -31.34 8.29 30.81
C PRO A 9 -31.33 8.07 29.28
N ILE A 10 -32.34 8.59 28.57
CA ILE A 10 -32.42 8.48 27.10
C ILE A 10 -31.28 9.26 26.45
N ALA A 11 -31.02 10.48 26.90
CA ALA A 11 -29.92 11.30 26.41
C ALA A 11 -28.55 10.59 26.64
N SER A 12 -28.37 9.99 27.80
CA SER A 12 -27.16 9.24 28.14
C SER A 12 -26.97 8.04 27.25
N ILE A 13 -28.01 7.29 26.93
CA ILE A 13 -27.96 6.14 26.02
C ILE A 13 -27.58 6.60 24.61
N VAL A 14 -28.19 7.66 24.11
CA VAL A 14 -27.88 8.22 22.78
C VAL A 14 -26.43 8.65 22.71
N ILE A 15 -25.94 9.35 23.71
CA ILE A 15 -24.53 9.78 23.78
C ILE A 15 -23.60 8.57 23.79
N CYS A 16 -23.92 7.53 24.58
CA CYS A 16 -23.13 6.29 24.60
C CYS A 16 -23.05 5.63 23.24
N ILE A 17 -24.16 5.55 22.50
CA ILE A 17 -24.19 4.96 21.15
C ILE A 17 -23.30 5.79 20.19
N VAL A 18 -23.39 7.11 20.25
CA VAL A 18 -22.58 7.99 19.41
C VAL A 18 -21.09 7.83 19.73
N ILE A 19 -20.73 7.79 21.00
CA ILE A 19 -19.35 7.61 21.44
C ILE A 19 -18.81 6.26 21.00
N LEU A 20 -19.59 5.19 21.15
CA LEU A 20 -19.19 3.85 20.70
C LEU A 20 -18.98 3.78 19.20
N LYS A 21 -19.83 4.43 18.41
CA LYS A 21 -19.66 4.53 16.97
C LYS A 21 -18.37 5.27 16.59
N VAL A 22 -18.13 6.41 17.19
CA VAL A 22 -16.91 7.19 16.94
C VAL A 22 -15.68 6.40 17.36
N ALA A 23 -15.70 5.73 18.51
CA ALA A 23 -14.61 4.89 18.96
C ALA A 23 -14.34 3.73 17.98
N TYR A 24 -15.39 3.08 17.50
CA TYR A 24 -15.25 2.03 16.49
C TYR A 24 -14.63 2.55 15.18
N ASP A 25 -15.10 3.70 14.69
CA ASP A 25 -14.57 4.29 13.46
C ASP A 25 -13.09 4.67 13.61
N VAL A 26 -12.70 5.24 14.76
CA VAL A 26 -11.31 5.60 15.06
C VAL A 26 -10.42 4.35 15.13
N VAL A 27 -10.86 3.32 15.88
CA VAL A 27 -10.09 2.07 16.02
C VAL A 27 -9.98 1.35 14.68
N SER A 28 -11.07 1.23 13.94
CA SER A 28 -11.07 0.61 12.62
C SER A 28 -10.11 1.32 11.66
N THR A 29 -10.14 2.65 11.64
CA THR A 29 -9.21 3.45 10.82
C THR A 29 -7.77 3.25 11.27
N ALA A 30 -7.50 3.20 12.56
CA ALA A 30 -6.18 2.97 13.11
C ALA A 30 -5.65 1.58 12.74
N ILE A 31 -6.48 0.55 12.87
CA ILE A 31 -6.12 -0.82 12.47
C ILE A 31 -5.80 -0.88 10.97
N ASN A 32 -6.63 -0.29 10.12
CA ASN A 32 -6.40 -0.28 8.68
C ASN A 32 -5.12 0.46 8.27
N LYS A 33 -4.67 1.42 9.10
CA LYS A 33 -3.39 2.11 8.87
C LYS A 33 -2.17 1.32 9.34
N VAL A 34 -2.35 0.39 10.26
CA VAL A 34 -1.27 -0.42 10.85
C VAL A 34 -1.16 -1.78 10.18
N THR A 35 -2.27 -2.32 9.66
CA THR A 35 -2.27 -3.58 8.92
C THR A 35 -1.72 -3.38 7.50
N ASP A 36 -1.10 -4.42 6.96
CA ASP A 36 -0.61 -4.49 5.58
C ASP A 36 -1.77 -4.39 4.58
N THR A 37 -2.31 -3.20 4.42
CA THR A 37 -3.37 -2.95 3.46
C THR A 37 -2.73 -2.74 2.08
N PRO A 38 -3.14 -3.46 1.04
CA PRO A 38 -2.69 -3.19 -0.31
C PRO A 38 -3.00 -1.75 -0.71
N CYS A 39 -2.17 -1.16 -1.53
CA CYS A 39 -2.46 0.17 -2.06
C CYS A 39 -3.66 0.12 -3.01
N GLU A 40 -4.20 1.29 -3.33
CA GLU A 40 -5.30 1.39 -4.27
C GLU A 40 -4.94 0.73 -5.61
N LYS A 41 -5.85 -0.09 -6.15
CA LYS A 41 -5.61 -0.86 -7.40
C LYS A 41 -5.17 0.00 -8.57
N ASN A 42 -5.67 1.23 -8.65
CA ASN A 42 -5.28 2.16 -9.70
C ASN A 42 -3.78 2.50 -9.61
N ILE A 43 -3.30 2.78 -8.41
CA ILE A 43 -1.89 3.09 -8.14
C ILE A 43 -1.02 1.86 -8.36
N GLU A 44 -1.47 0.70 -7.91
CA GLU A 44 -0.79 -0.57 -8.13
C GLU A 44 -0.62 -0.88 -9.62
N ASN A 45 -1.67 -0.67 -10.44
CA ASN A 45 -1.62 -0.86 -11.88
C ASN A 45 -0.66 0.13 -12.57
N GLN A 46 -0.60 1.38 -12.10
CA GLN A 46 0.34 2.36 -12.61
C GLN A 46 1.80 1.97 -12.29
N ILE A 47 2.05 1.49 -11.07
CA ILE A 47 3.37 0.98 -10.67
C ILE A 47 3.75 -0.22 -11.53
N ARG A 48 2.82 -1.16 -11.72
CA ARG A 48 3.01 -2.34 -12.58
C ARG A 48 3.42 -1.94 -13.99
N THR A 49 2.67 -1.04 -14.62
CA THR A 49 2.96 -0.54 -15.96
C THR A 49 4.34 0.13 -16.02
N CYS A 50 4.68 0.95 -15.05
CA CYS A 50 5.98 1.61 -14.96
C CYS A 50 7.13 0.59 -14.91
N ILE A 51 6.97 -0.50 -14.17
CA ILE A 51 7.98 -1.56 -14.06
C ILE A 51 8.09 -2.35 -15.37
N GLU A 52 6.95 -2.71 -15.98
CA GLU A 52 6.91 -3.48 -17.23
C GLU A 52 7.51 -2.71 -18.41
N GLU A 53 7.47 -1.39 -18.38
CA GLU A 53 8.06 -0.52 -19.41
C GLU A 53 9.59 -0.38 -19.31
N GLN A 54 10.21 -0.87 -18.23
CA GLN A 54 11.66 -0.76 -18.08
C GLN A 54 12.41 -1.73 -19.00
N ASP A 55 13.46 -1.23 -19.64
CA ASP A 55 14.31 -2.04 -20.51
C ASP A 55 14.95 -3.20 -19.74
N GLY A 56 14.81 -4.40 -20.26
CA GLY A 56 15.36 -5.61 -19.67
C GLY A 56 14.42 -6.35 -18.73
N VAL A 57 13.30 -5.77 -18.32
CA VAL A 57 12.25 -6.47 -17.61
C VAL A 57 11.41 -7.25 -18.61
N ILE A 58 11.39 -8.58 -18.48
CA ILE A 58 10.61 -9.48 -19.36
C ILE A 58 9.16 -9.50 -18.91
N CYS A 59 8.95 -9.76 -17.61
CA CYS A 59 7.62 -9.72 -16.97
C CYS A 59 7.75 -9.52 -15.47
N ILE A 60 6.61 -9.30 -14.84
CA ILE A 60 6.51 -9.29 -13.38
C ILE A 60 5.98 -10.64 -12.92
N ASP A 61 6.76 -11.37 -12.15
CA ASP A 61 6.35 -12.64 -11.56
C ASP A 61 5.43 -12.41 -10.37
N LYS A 62 5.74 -11.38 -9.56
CA LYS A 62 5.03 -11.09 -8.32
C LYS A 62 5.11 -9.61 -8.00
N LEU A 63 3.99 -9.03 -7.60
CA LEU A 63 3.92 -7.65 -7.14
C LEU A 63 3.09 -7.58 -5.87
N HIS A 64 3.69 -7.13 -4.80
CA HIS A 64 3.01 -6.84 -3.54
C HIS A 64 3.18 -5.38 -3.19
N THR A 65 2.09 -4.75 -2.83
CA THR A 65 2.09 -3.38 -2.34
C THR A 65 1.52 -3.33 -0.93
N ARG A 66 2.10 -2.49 -0.10
CA ARG A 66 1.63 -2.24 1.25
C ARG A 66 1.53 -0.74 1.46
N GLN A 67 0.40 -0.29 1.97
CA GLN A 67 0.19 1.12 2.28
C GLN A 67 0.25 1.35 3.78
N PHE A 68 1.10 2.26 4.18
CA PHE A 68 1.28 2.66 5.57
C PHE A 68 1.03 4.18 5.66
N GLY A 69 -0.16 4.57 6.08
CA GLY A 69 -0.58 5.96 6.04
C GLY A 69 -0.59 6.51 4.61
N ASN A 70 0.24 7.49 4.34
CA ASN A 70 0.42 8.08 3.00
C ASN A 70 1.65 7.53 2.25
N LYS A 71 2.30 6.50 2.78
CA LYS A 71 3.48 5.88 2.18
C LYS A 71 3.16 4.51 1.63
N ILE A 72 3.78 4.19 0.49
CA ILE A 72 3.63 2.91 -0.18
C ILE A 72 4.97 2.18 -0.15
N TYR A 73 4.93 0.90 0.18
CA TYR A 73 6.05 -0.02 0.10
C TYR A 73 5.75 -1.04 -0.99
N VAL A 74 6.71 -1.30 -1.84
CA VAL A 74 6.55 -2.19 -2.99
C VAL A 74 7.59 -3.31 -2.89
N ASP A 75 7.12 -4.55 -3.00
CA ASP A 75 7.94 -5.74 -3.16
C ASP A 75 7.60 -6.37 -4.51
N VAL A 76 8.58 -6.46 -5.40
CA VAL A 76 8.36 -6.96 -6.75
C VAL A 76 9.42 -7.96 -7.16
N ASP A 77 8.98 -9.07 -7.74
CA ASP A 77 9.83 -10.05 -8.41
C ASP A 77 9.70 -9.83 -9.91
N ILE A 78 10.81 -9.49 -10.56
CA ILE A 78 10.88 -9.29 -12.01
C ILE A 78 11.63 -10.44 -12.66
N ALA A 79 11.21 -10.85 -13.83
CA ALA A 79 11.93 -11.79 -14.67
C ALA A 79 12.86 -11.03 -15.61
N VAL A 80 14.12 -11.44 -15.64
CA VAL A 80 15.16 -10.90 -16.51
C VAL A 80 15.84 -12.05 -17.27
N ASP A 81 16.59 -11.74 -18.32
CA ASP A 81 17.34 -12.76 -19.06
C ASP A 81 18.37 -13.44 -18.14
N GLY A 82 18.17 -14.73 -17.90
CA GLY A 82 19.06 -15.54 -17.06
C GLY A 82 20.46 -15.79 -17.64
N ASN A 83 20.67 -15.50 -18.94
CA ASN A 83 21.97 -15.65 -19.60
C ASN A 83 22.84 -14.40 -19.53
N GLN A 84 22.33 -13.31 -18.96
CA GLN A 84 23.11 -12.09 -18.79
C GLN A 84 23.96 -12.12 -17.51
N THR A 85 24.92 -11.21 -17.43
CA THR A 85 25.76 -11.08 -16.23
C THR A 85 24.96 -10.53 -15.06
N LEU A 86 25.36 -10.87 -13.84
CA LEU A 86 24.78 -10.29 -12.62
C LEU A 86 24.83 -8.75 -12.63
N PHE A 87 25.91 -8.20 -13.18
CA PHE A 87 26.04 -6.74 -13.32
C PHE A 87 24.91 -6.12 -14.15
N LYS A 88 24.56 -6.76 -15.27
CA LYS A 88 23.45 -6.30 -16.13
C LYS A 88 22.10 -6.47 -15.44
N ALA A 89 21.87 -7.62 -14.80
CA ALA A 89 20.63 -7.85 -14.06
C ALA A 89 20.44 -6.82 -12.95
N HIS A 90 21.49 -6.55 -12.19
CA HIS A 90 21.47 -5.53 -11.13
C HIS A 90 21.21 -4.12 -11.68
N ALA A 91 21.80 -3.77 -12.82
CA ALA A 91 21.57 -2.47 -13.47
C ALA A 91 20.10 -2.30 -13.90
N ILE A 92 19.45 -3.37 -14.33
CA ILE A 92 18.00 -3.37 -14.65
C ILE A 92 17.17 -3.12 -13.39
N ALA A 93 17.49 -3.81 -12.29
CA ALA A 93 16.81 -3.61 -11.01
C ALA A 93 16.99 -2.17 -10.49
N GLU A 94 18.19 -1.64 -10.56
CA GLU A 94 18.49 -0.27 -10.14
C GLU A 94 17.76 0.77 -11.00
N ALA A 95 17.72 0.58 -12.31
CA ALA A 95 16.97 1.46 -13.21
C ALA A 95 15.47 1.42 -12.91
N THR A 96 14.93 0.24 -12.65
CA THR A 96 13.52 0.05 -12.27
C THR A 96 13.21 0.71 -10.91
N HIS A 97 14.09 0.53 -9.94
CA HIS A 97 13.99 1.17 -8.62
C HIS A 97 13.89 2.70 -8.76
N ASN A 98 14.84 3.29 -9.47
CA ASN A 98 14.90 4.73 -9.68
C ASN A 98 13.69 5.27 -10.46
N ALA A 99 13.21 4.54 -11.46
CA ALA A 99 12.03 4.93 -12.24
C ALA A 99 10.77 4.95 -11.37
N VAL A 100 10.56 3.95 -10.52
CA VAL A 100 9.40 3.90 -9.63
C VAL A 100 9.47 5.00 -8.58
N GLU A 101 10.59 5.20 -7.93
CA GLU A 101 10.74 6.26 -6.93
C GLU A 101 10.56 7.66 -7.52
N LYS A 102 11.04 7.88 -8.75
CA LYS A 102 10.90 9.15 -9.45
C LYS A 102 9.45 9.45 -9.85
N ASN A 103 8.75 8.45 -10.36
CA ASN A 103 7.39 8.61 -10.89
C ASN A 103 6.32 8.55 -9.79
N PHE A 104 6.62 7.92 -8.66
CA PHE A 104 5.70 7.74 -7.54
C PHE A 104 6.31 8.26 -6.23
N PRO A 105 6.21 9.57 -5.95
CA PRO A 105 6.80 10.16 -4.73
C PRO A 105 6.24 9.59 -3.42
N THR A 106 5.05 8.96 -3.46
CA THR A 106 4.44 8.30 -2.31
C THR A 106 5.06 6.94 -2.00
N VAL A 107 5.79 6.34 -2.95
CA VAL A 107 6.55 5.11 -2.72
C VAL A 107 7.76 5.45 -1.85
N LYS A 108 7.74 4.93 -0.61
CA LYS A 108 8.82 5.14 0.36
C LYS A 108 10.00 4.22 0.10
N HIS A 109 9.71 3.01 -0.34
CA HIS A 109 10.71 1.98 -0.58
C HIS A 109 10.17 0.97 -1.58
N ILE A 110 11.05 0.53 -2.46
CA ILE A 110 10.80 -0.57 -3.38
C ILE A 110 11.92 -1.61 -3.24
N MET A 111 11.54 -2.85 -3.05
CA MET A 111 12.44 -3.98 -3.06
C MET A 111 12.22 -4.78 -4.34
N ILE A 112 13.28 -5.02 -5.08
CA ILE A 112 13.24 -5.72 -6.36
C ILE A 112 14.09 -6.97 -6.26
N HIS A 113 13.50 -8.12 -6.61
CA HIS A 113 14.19 -9.38 -6.80
C HIS A 113 14.22 -9.71 -8.28
N GLU A 114 15.39 -10.05 -8.78
CA GLU A 114 15.57 -10.49 -10.16
C GLU A 114 15.53 -12.01 -10.21
N ASN A 115 14.62 -12.55 -11.01
CA ASN A 115 14.52 -13.97 -11.30
C ASN A 115 14.97 -14.23 -12.75
N PRO A 116 15.69 -15.33 -13.01
CA PRO A 116 15.98 -15.73 -14.37
C PRO A 116 14.70 -16.18 -15.07
N ALA A 117 14.48 -15.64 -16.24
CA ALA A 117 13.35 -16.04 -17.06
C ALA A 117 13.64 -17.35 -17.81
#